data_734888c2f3080c4e0beb9a442ed74a49
#
_entry.id   734888c2f3080c4e0beb9a442ed74a49
#
_cell.length_a   1.000
_cell.length_b   1.000
_cell.length_c   1.000
_cell.angle_alpha   90.00
_cell.angle_beta   90.00
_cell.angle_gamma   90.00
#
_symmetry.space_group_name_H-M   'P 1'
#
loop_
_entity.id
_entity.type
_entity.pdbx_description
1 polymer ?
#
loop_
_entity_poly.entity_id
_entity_poly.type
_entity_poly.pdbx_seq_one_letter_code
_entity_poly.pdbx_strand_id
1 'polypeptide(L)'
;MGFLNQLLKYKKVCIQCHNCPDADALAAAYGVYTYLKLHDIKASIIYGGEREIQKKDLLYMLNICEIPAEYVKELPDTELLLLVDGQYGQGNVYHFDADNIVVIDHHMPFMKKTPQTLIDNSYQSCSTIVWELLKEEGYDVKANRGCYSSRSQ
;
A
#
# COMPACT_ATOMS: atom_id res chain seq x y z
N MET A 1 17.51 5.32 9.58
CA MET A 1 16.05 5.51 9.45
C MET A 1 15.54 4.80 8.22
N GLY A 2 14.46 4.08 8.37
CA GLY A 2 13.91 3.33 7.26
C GLY A 2 13.12 4.18 6.29
N PHE A 3 12.82 3.60 5.13
CA PHE A 3 12.06 4.28 4.09
C PHE A 3 10.70 4.79 4.59
N LEU A 4 10.01 3.99 5.43
CA LEU A 4 8.68 4.36 5.91
C LEU A 4 8.69 5.59 6.82
N ASN A 5 9.84 5.92 7.39
CA ASN A 5 9.94 7.04 8.30
C ASN A 5 9.54 8.36 7.65
N GLN A 6 9.76 8.51 6.35
CA GLN A 6 9.39 9.73 5.63
C GLN A 6 7.88 9.97 5.59
N LEU A 7 7.09 8.95 5.87
CA LEU A 7 5.63 9.10 5.90
C LEU A 7 5.14 9.83 7.14
N LEU A 8 5.95 9.85 8.20
CA LEU A 8 5.53 10.36 9.50
C LEU A 8 5.35 11.87 9.55
N LYS A 9 5.82 12.59 8.54
CA LYS A 9 5.63 14.04 8.48
C LYS A 9 4.24 14.44 7.97
N TYR A 10 3.46 13.46 7.50
CA TYR A 10 2.11 13.71 7.01
C TYR A 10 1.07 13.32 8.05
N LYS A 11 -0.06 14.01 8.06
CA LYS A 11 -1.16 13.73 8.97
C LYS A 11 -2.26 12.89 8.33
N LYS A 12 -2.34 12.93 7.01
CA LYS A 12 -3.32 12.15 6.24
C LYS A 12 -2.63 11.50 5.06
N VAL A 13 -2.80 10.19 4.93
CA VAL A 13 -2.19 9.42 3.84
C VAL A 13 -3.24 8.53 3.18
N CYS A 14 -3.36 8.61 1.87
CA CYS A 14 -4.14 7.64 1.10
C CYS A 14 -3.19 6.62 0.51
N ILE A 15 -3.46 5.35 0.75
CA ILE A 15 -2.70 4.24 0.19
C ILE A 15 -3.48 3.68 -0.97
N GLN A 16 -2.91 3.75 -2.17
CA GLN A 16 -3.59 3.32 -3.38
C GLN A 16 -3.02 2.01 -3.92
N CYS A 17 -3.92 1.07 -4.23
CA CYS A 17 -3.57 -0.16 -4.94
C CYS A 17 -3.84 0.03 -6.43
N HIS A 18 -3.28 -0.87 -7.26
CA HIS A 18 -3.61 -0.86 -8.67
C HIS A 18 -5.08 -1.27 -8.88
N ASN A 19 -5.59 -1.05 -10.09
CA ASN A 19 -6.95 -1.46 -10.43
C ASN A 19 -7.09 -2.97 -10.29
N CYS A 20 -8.24 -3.43 -9.84
CA CYS A 20 -8.47 -4.84 -9.56
C CYS A 20 -7.38 -5.40 -8.65
N PRO A 21 -7.26 -4.87 -7.42
CA PRO A 21 -6.17 -5.28 -6.54
C PRO A 21 -6.19 -6.77 -6.25
N ASP A 22 -5.00 -7.34 -6.20
CA ASP A 22 -4.85 -8.74 -5.83
C ASP A 22 -4.46 -8.86 -4.35
N ALA A 23 -4.25 -10.09 -3.89
CA ALA A 23 -3.92 -10.33 -2.49
C ALA A 23 -2.61 -9.63 -2.09
N ASP A 24 -1.62 -9.60 -2.99
CA ASP A 24 -0.35 -8.96 -2.72
C ASP A 24 -0.52 -7.46 -2.50
N ALA A 25 -1.26 -6.80 -3.39
CA ALA A 25 -1.50 -5.35 -3.26
C ALA A 25 -2.22 -5.03 -1.96
N LEU A 26 -3.25 -5.82 -1.63
CA LEU A 26 -4.02 -5.60 -0.42
C LEU A 26 -3.20 -5.83 0.85
N ALA A 27 -2.37 -6.87 0.85
CA ALA A 27 -1.49 -7.16 1.98
C ALA A 27 -0.46 -6.05 2.18
N ALA A 28 0.14 -5.60 1.08
CA ALA A 28 1.12 -4.50 1.13
C ALA A 28 0.48 -3.23 1.68
N ALA A 29 -0.70 -2.89 1.18
CA ALA A 29 -1.42 -1.70 1.64
C ALA A 29 -1.76 -1.80 3.11
N TYR A 30 -2.20 -2.96 3.55
CA TYR A 30 -2.59 -3.17 4.94
C TYR A 30 -1.39 -3.06 5.89
N GLY A 31 -0.23 -3.54 5.45
CA GLY A 31 0.99 -3.41 6.25
C GLY A 31 1.34 -1.94 6.51
N VAL A 32 1.32 -1.12 5.47
CA VAL A 32 1.59 0.30 5.61
C VAL A 32 0.48 0.99 6.41
N TYR A 33 -0.76 0.61 6.16
CA TYR A 33 -1.91 1.14 6.90
C TYR A 33 -1.73 0.94 8.41
N THR A 34 -1.35 -0.27 8.81
CA THR A 34 -1.12 -0.59 10.22
C THR A 34 -0.02 0.28 10.81
N TYR A 35 1.08 0.44 10.07
CA TYR A 35 2.18 1.29 10.49
C TYR A 35 1.71 2.73 10.75
N LEU A 36 0.94 3.27 9.82
CA LEU A 36 0.46 4.64 9.94
C LEU A 36 -0.51 4.81 11.12
N LYS A 37 -1.39 3.82 11.32
CA LYS A 37 -2.33 3.88 12.44
C LYS A 37 -1.60 3.82 13.78
N LEU A 38 -0.52 3.06 13.87
CA LEU A 38 0.27 3.01 15.09
C LEU A 38 0.96 4.34 15.41
N HIS A 39 1.11 5.19 14.41
CA HIS A 39 1.70 6.53 14.59
C HIS A 39 0.64 7.62 14.58
N ASP A 40 -0.63 7.27 14.79
CA ASP A 40 -1.75 8.21 14.86
C ASP A 40 -1.93 9.05 13.59
N ILE A 41 -1.58 8.47 12.44
CA ILE A 41 -1.77 9.11 11.15
C ILE A 41 -3.07 8.61 10.55
N LYS A 42 -3.89 9.52 10.05
CA LYS A 42 -5.12 9.17 9.36
C LYS A 42 -4.78 8.50 8.04
N ALA A 43 -5.18 7.25 7.90
CA ALA A 43 -4.86 6.47 6.71
C ALA A 43 -6.11 5.85 6.12
N SER A 44 -6.13 5.73 4.80
CA SER A 44 -7.18 5.02 4.09
C SER A 44 -6.53 4.20 2.98
N ILE A 45 -7.19 3.09 2.61
CA ILE A 45 -6.76 2.25 1.51
C ILE A 45 -7.79 2.40 0.41
N ILE A 46 -7.35 2.78 -0.78
CA ILE A 46 -8.24 3.03 -1.91
C ILE A 46 -7.77 2.31 -3.16
N TYR A 47 -8.68 2.11 -4.07
CA TYR A 47 -8.37 1.66 -5.43
C TYR A 47 -9.41 2.24 -6.36
N GLY A 48 -9.03 2.39 -7.63
CA GLY A 48 -9.94 2.90 -8.65
C GLY A 48 -10.14 1.88 -9.75
N GLY A 49 -10.45 2.36 -10.95
CA GLY A 49 -10.63 1.49 -12.09
C GLY A 49 -12.09 1.31 -12.45
N GLU A 50 -12.38 0.29 -13.24
CA GLU A 50 -13.72 0.12 -13.81
C GLU A 50 -14.73 -0.45 -12.82
N ARG A 51 -14.28 -1.22 -11.83
CA ARG A 51 -15.21 -1.90 -10.93
C ARG A 51 -14.59 -2.24 -9.59
N GLU A 52 -15.47 -2.48 -8.63
CA GLU A 52 -15.05 -2.93 -7.31
C GLU A 52 -14.57 -4.39 -7.35
N ILE A 53 -13.84 -4.77 -6.31
CA ILE A 53 -13.40 -6.15 -6.13
C ILE A 53 -14.62 -7.06 -6.11
N GLN A 54 -14.59 -8.13 -6.92
CA GLN A 54 -15.69 -9.07 -7.03
C GLN A 54 -15.30 -10.51 -6.70
N LYS A 55 -14.00 -10.82 -6.70
CA LYS A 55 -13.53 -12.18 -6.41
C LYS A 55 -13.83 -12.55 -4.96
N LYS A 56 -14.46 -13.71 -4.79
CA LYS A 56 -14.90 -14.17 -3.48
C LYS A 56 -13.76 -14.35 -2.49
N ASP A 57 -12.61 -14.86 -2.95
CA ASP A 57 -11.46 -15.05 -2.09
C ASP A 57 -10.90 -13.73 -1.60
N LEU A 58 -10.91 -12.70 -2.43
CA LEU A 58 -10.44 -11.38 -2.03
C LEU A 58 -11.43 -10.71 -1.06
N LEU A 59 -12.74 -10.86 -1.33
CA LEU A 59 -13.76 -10.33 -0.40
C LEU A 59 -13.66 -11.02 0.95
N TYR A 60 -13.38 -12.32 0.95
CA TYR A 60 -13.18 -13.06 2.18
C TYR A 60 -11.95 -12.54 2.94
N MET A 61 -10.86 -12.30 2.23
CA MET A 61 -9.64 -11.74 2.81
C MET A 61 -9.91 -10.38 3.45
N LEU A 62 -10.61 -9.50 2.72
CA LEU A 62 -10.93 -8.17 3.23
C LEU A 62 -11.73 -8.24 4.53
N ASN A 63 -12.67 -9.19 4.58
CA ASN A 63 -13.53 -9.35 5.75
C ASN A 63 -12.78 -9.95 6.94
N ILE A 64 -12.08 -11.06 6.72
CA ILE A 64 -11.37 -11.77 7.79
C ILE A 64 -10.23 -10.94 8.36
N CYS A 65 -9.51 -10.23 7.51
CA CYS A 65 -8.37 -9.42 7.92
C CYS A 65 -8.77 -7.99 8.30
N GLU A 66 -10.04 -7.66 8.14
CA GLU A 66 -10.57 -6.32 8.43
C GLU A 66 -9.79 -5.24 7.69
N ILE A 67 -9.52 -5.49 6.41
CA ILE A 67 -8.82 -4.53 5.56
C ILE A 67 -9.83 -3.52 5.02
N PRO A 68 -9.71 -2.24 5.38
CA PRO A 68 -10.71 -1.23 4.99
C PRO A 68 -10.44 -0.64 3.61
N ALA A 69 -10.41 -1.49 2.58
CA ALA A 69 -10.16 -1.04 1.21
C ALA A 69 -11.44 -0.50 0.59
N GLU A 70 -11.34 0.64 -0.04
CA GLU A 70 -12.47 1.38 -0.58
C GLU A 70 -12.31 1.66 -2.06
N TYR A 71 -13.34 1.35 -2.85
CA TYR A 71 -13.35 1.70 -4.26
C TYR A 71 -13.77 3.17 -4.39
N VAL A 72 -12.95 3.97 -5.08
CA VAL A 72 -13.23 5.40 -5.22
C VAL A 72 -13.04 5.84 -6.65
N LYS A 73 -13.80 6.84 -7.05
CA LYS A 73 -13.66 7.48 -8.37
C LYS A 73 -12.93 8.81 -8.27
N GLU A 74 -12.81 9.35 -7.08
CA GLU A 74 -12.12 10.62 -6.84
C GLU A 74 -11.21 10.44 -5.63
N LEU A 75 -10.07 11.13 -5.64
CA LEU A 75 -9.14 11.08 -4.53
C LEU A 75 -9.73 11.76 -3.30
N PRO A 76 -9.82 11.05 -2.17
CA PRO A 76 -10.23 11.69 -0.93
C PRO A 76 -9.25 12.75 -0.50
N ASP A 77 -9.68 13.66 0.36
CA ASP A 77 -8.79 14.67 0.92
C ASP A 77 -7.61 13.99 1.61
N THR A 78 -6.40 14.32 1.17
CA THR A 78 -5.19 13.69 1.71
C THR A 78 -3.99 14.61 1.49
N GLU A 79 -2.96 14.42 2.31
CA GLU A 79 -1.70 15.15 2.16
C GLU A 79 -0.69 14.36 1.34
N LEU A 80 -0.86 13.05 1.26
CA LEU A 80 0.07 12.16 0.55
C LEU A 80 -0.70 11.04 -0.13
N LEU A 81 -0.31 10.74 -1.36
CA LEU A 81 -0.77 9.55 -2.06
C LEU A 81 0.39 8.56 -2.11
N LEU A 82 0.18 7.41 -1.45
CA LEU A 82 1.17 6.35 -1.45
C LEU A 82 0.67 5.21 -2.32
N LEU A 83 1.41 4.88 -3.36
CA LEU A 83 1.08 3.75 -4.22
C LEU A 83 1.82 2.51 -3.78
N VAL A 84 1.12 1.39 -3.68
CA VAL A 84 1.73 0.09 -3.41
C VAL A 84 1.38 -0.86 -4.55
N ASP A 85 2.35 -1.66 -4.94
CA ASP A 85 2.20 -2.68 -5.98
C ASP A 85 1.81 -2.10 -7.34
N GLY A 86 2.25 -0.87 -7.60
CA GLY A 86 2.03 -0.19 -8.87
C GLY A 86 2.81 1.11 -8.88
N GLN A 87 2.94 1.71 -10.05
CA GLN A 87 3.71 2.94 -10.20
C GLN A 87 2.86 4.03 -10.81
N TYR A 88 3.16 5.26 -10.43
CA TYR A 88 2.38 6.41 -10.86
C TYR A 88 2.48 6.60 -12.36
N GLY A 89 1.33 6.69 -13.03
CA GLY A 89 1.26 6.86 -14.47
C GLY A 89 1.06 5.59 -15.27
N GLN A 90 1.16 4.42 -14.62
CA GLN A 90 0.90 3.14 -15.32
C GLN A 90 -0.57 2.97 -15.66
N GLY A 91 -0.85 2.24 -16.74
CA GLY A 91 -2.21 2.04 -17.22
C GLY A 91 -3.11 1.27 -16.27
N ASN A 92 -2.53 0.41 -15.41
CA ASN A 92 -3.32 -0.35 -14.46
C ASN A 92 -3.45 0.34 -13.09
N VAL A 93 -3.00 1.58 -13.01
CA VAL A 93 -3.13 2.39 -11.79
C VAL A 93 -3.98 3.60 -12.15
N TYR A 94 -5.15 3.72 -11.50
CA TYR A 94 -6.03 4.84 -11.78
C TYR A 94 -5.30 6.14 -11.41
N HIS A 95 -5.32 7.10 -12.33
CA HIS A 95 -4.56 8.34 -12.14
C HIS A 95 -5.34 9.33 -11.28
N PHE A 96 -4.78 9.66 -10.13
CA PHE A 96 -5.28 10.75 -9.28
C PHE A 96 -4.20 11.83 -9.23
N ASP A 97 -4.59 13.08 -9.35
CA ASP A 97 -3.65 14.19 -9.20
C ASP A 97 -3.36 14.39 -7.72
N ALA A 98 -2.09 14.37 -7.35
CA ALA A 98 -1.68 14.54 -5.97
C ALA A 98 -0.38 15.34 -5.93
N ASP A 99 -0.24 16.18 -4.91
CA ASP A 99 0.96 17.02 -4.76
C ASP A 99 2.17 16.24 -4.28
N ASN A 100 1.94 15.23 -3.44
CA ASN A 100 3.01 14.42 -2.89
C ASN A 100 2.72 12.95 -3.16
N ILE A 101 3.69 12.26 -3.73
CA ILE A 101 3.54 10.86 -4.13
C ILE A 101 4.73 10.05 -3.63
N VAL A 102 4.43 8.92 -2.99
CA VAL A 102 5.43 7.93 -2.58
C VAL A 102 5.03 6.60 -3.22
N VAL A 103 6.00 5.82 -3.66
CA VAL A 103 5.75 4.56 -4.36
C VAL A 103 6.55 3.43 -3.73
N ILE A 104 5.90 2.29 -3.51
CA ILE A 104 6.54 1.04 -3.10
C ILE A 104 6.09 -0.03 -4.08
N ASP A 105 7.01 -0.56 -4.88
CA ASP A 105 6.66 -1.52 -5.91
C ASP A 105 7.79 -2.52 -6.17
N HIS A 106 7.44 -3.68 -6.70
CA HIS A 106 8.40 -4.73 -7.00
C HIS A 106 8.50 -5.05 -8.51
N HIS A 107 7.80 -4.28 -9.33
CA HIS A 107 7.86 -4.51 -10.78
C HIS A 107 9.05 -3.78 -11.41
N MET A 108 9.27 -4.03 -12.69
CA MET A 108 10.33 -3.31 -13.42
C MET A 108 10.06 -1.81 -13.34
N PRO A 109 11.12 -1.00 -13.19
CA PRO A 109 10.91 0.45 -13.08
C PRO A 109 10.23 1.02 -14.33
N PHE A 110 9.10 1.67 -14.12
CA PHE A 110 8.36 2.39 -15.15
C PHE A 110 8.58 3.89 -15.02
N MET A 111 8.64 4.37 -13.78
CA MET A 111 8.84 5.78 -13.49
C MET A 111 10.27 6.01 -12.97
N LYS A 112 10.68 7.26 -12.94
CA LYS A 112 12.00 7.62 -12.45
C LYS A 112 12.11 7.35 -10.94
N LYS A 113 13.22 6.75 -10.53
CA LYS A 113 13.50 6.50 -9.14
C LYS A 113 13.92 7.79 -8.43
N THR A 114 13.35 8.04 -7.26
CA THR A 114 13.63 9.22 -6.43
C THR A 114 13.73 8.76 -4.98
N PRO A 115 14.10 9.66 -4.04
CA PRO A 115 14.07 9.28 -2.63
C PRO A 115 12.67 8.90 -2.12
N GLN A 116 11.62 9.26 -2.87
CA GLN A 116 10.24 8.93 -2.52
C GLN A 116 9.76 7.66 -3.19
N THR A 117 10.60 6.98 -3.93
CA THR A 117 10.23 5.71 -4.58
C THR A 117 11.13 4.59 -4.08
N LEU A 118 10.51 3.46 -3.75
CA LEU A 118 11.22 2.22 -3.49
C LEU A 118 10.70 1.21 -4.50
N ILE A 119 11.41 1.07 -5.60
CA ILE A 119 11.05 0.18 -6.69
C ILE A 119 12.17 -0.83 -6.85
N ASP A 120 11.89 -2.08 -6.47
CA ASP A 120 12.92 -3.12 -6.45
C ASP A 120 12.37 -4.42 -7.04
N ASN A 121 12.75 -4.69 -8.28
CA ASN A 121 12.26 -5.86 -9.01
C ASN A 121 12.98 -7.16 -8.63
N SER A 122 13.87 -7.13 -7.65
CA SER A 122 14.46 -8.35 -7.13
C SER A 122 13.52 -9.07 -6.15
N TYR A 123 12.50 -8.40 -5.66
CA TYR A 123 11.49 -9.00 -4.80
C TYR A 123 10.38 -9.63 -5.63
N GLN A 124 9.84 -10.74 -5.16
CA GLN A 124 8.76 -11.44 -5.84
C GLN A 124 7.38 -10.87 -5.51
N SER A 125 7.28 -10.06 -4.45
CA SER A 125 6.01 -9.47 -4.05
C SER A 125 6.22 -8.16 -3.35
N CYS A 126 5.23 -7.27 -3.46
CA CYS A 126 5.26 -5.98 -2.78
C CYS A 126 5.06 -6.13 -1.28
N SER A 127 4.25 -7.11 -0.86
CA SER A 127 4.04 -7.36 0.56
C SER A 127 5.33 -7.77 1.27
N THR A 128 6.22 -8.47 0.58
CA THR A 128 7.53 -8.81 1.14
C THR A 128 8.37 -7.57 1.37
N ILE A 129 8.34 -6.63 0.43
CA ILE A 129 9.06 -5.36 0.60
C ILE A 129 8.52 -4.63 1.83
N VAL A 130 7.20 -4.53 1.95
CA VAL A 130 6.58 -3.84 3.08
C VAL A 130 6.94 -4.52 4.40
N TRP A 131 6.95 -5.86 4.41
CA TRP A 131 7.36 -6.61 5.59
C TRP A 131 8.78 -6.25 6.02
N GLU A 132 9.72 -6.21 5.06
CA GLU A 132 11.09 -5.83 5.35
C GLU A 132 11.18 -4.39 5.87
N LEU A 133 10.40 -3.49 5.29
CA LEU A 133 10.36 -2.10 5.75
C LEU A 133 9.83 -1.99 7.18
N LEU A 134 8.83 -2.78 7.54
CA LEU A 134 8.30 -2.81 8.90
C LEU A 134 9.36 -3.29 9.89
N LYS A 135 10.12 -4.30 9.50
CA LYS A 135 11.20 -4.82 10.34
C LYS A 135 12.28 -3.76 10.57
N GLU A 136 12.60 -2.97 9.55
CA GLU A 136 13.57 -1.87 9.67
C GLU A 136 13.11 -0.84 10.68
N GLU A 137 11.79 -0.65 10.82
CA GLU A 137 11.23 0.29 11.78
C GLU A 137 11.06 -0.33 13.17
N GLY A 138 11.50 -1.57 13.36
CA GLY A 138 11.44 -2.21 14.65
C GLY A 138 10.17 -2.95 14.97
N TYR A 139 9.28 -3.16 13.99
CA TYR A 139 8.02 -3.85 14.24
C TYR A 139 8.19 -5.35 14.10
N ASP A 140 7.60 -6.08 15.05
CA ASP A 140 7.54 -7.53 15.01
C ASP A 140 6.25 -7.95 14.32
N VAL A 141 6.35 -8.28 13.05
CA VAL A 141 5.19 -8.65 12.23
C VAL A 141 4.49 -9.89 12.80
N LYS A 142 5.22 -10.78 13.43
CA LYS A 142 4.65 -11.99 14.02
C LYS A 142 3.81 -11.69 15.25
N ALA A 143 4.27 -10.74 16.08
CA ALA A 143 3.53 -10.35 17.29
C ALA A 143 2.25 -9.62 16.92
N ASN A 144 2.26 -8.94 15.80
CA ASN A 144 1.13 -8.17 15.31
C ASN A 144 0.23 -9.09 14.50
N ARG A 145 -0.45 -9.96 15.17
CA ARG A 145 -1.20 -11.05 14.58
C ARG A 145 -2.36 -10.58 13.72
N GLY A 146 -2.07 -10.24 12.52
CA GLY A 146 -3.10 -9.92 11.56
C GLY A 146 -2.95 -10.80 10.36
N CYS A 147 -3.76 -10.56 9.37
CA CYS A 147 -3.70 -11.26 8.10
C CYS A 147 -2.37 -11.05 7.39
N TYR A 148 -1.75 -9.91 7.62
CA TYR A 148 -0.47 -9.60 7.00
C TYR A 148 0.58 -10.63 7.39
N SER A 149 0.67 -10.92 8.68
CA SER A 149 1.63 -11.89 9.19
C SER A 149 1.40 -13.27 8.58
N SER A 150 0.15 -13.72 8.48
CA SER A 150 -0.14 -15.02 7.88
C SER A 150 0.08 -15.04 6.38
N ARG A 151 -0.01 -13.89 5.71
CA ARG A 151 0.26 -13.82 4.27
C ARG A 151 1.74 -13.91 3.95
N SER A 152 2.58 -13.49 4.86
CA SER A 152 4.03 -13.47 4.67
C SER A 152 4.65 -14.85 4.74
N GLN A 153 3.91 -15.82 5.16
CA GLN A 153 4.40 -17.20 5.26
C GLN A 153 4.18 -17.98 3.94
#